data_6efcfc84339cd33f084bc4170920fd44
#
_entry.id   6efcfc84339cd33f084bc4170920fd44
#
_cell.length_a   1.000
_cell.length_b   1.000
_cell.length_c   1.000
_cell.angle_alpha   90.00
_cell.angle_beta   90.00
_cell.angle_gamma   90.00
#
_symmetry.space_group_name_H-M   'P 1'
#
loop_
_entity.id
_entity.type
_entity.pdbx_description
1 polymer ?
#
loop_
_entity_poly.entity_id
_entity_poly.type
_entity_poly.pdbx_seq_one_letter_code
_entity_poly.pdbx_strand_id
1 'polypeptide(L)'
;MKSSQTRKNKRSNNKTRKHKTLKPYKGDTIIMFKPNRKAIEIANQDVVKYLFREKVNVDKAIKQHQGFKQILKQQGQKFVDISEYIAKDTPSEQLANLLYTRDPFIRTPKGLVLGNMKEPARKHDREIIEAIMKKFHQPIIYKCNEDEKLEGGDYLINCNTSFLGTGARSNMNAAKKLLKLGLYGTEKVVIIFPVKPEESMYRIHLDCIFSPFGCKQCVIWDDLTHKNSIHKRMAIEYTLQNNGTYKRSCKAKNFIDYLKDNNYNIITLSSQSQHNYGANILELDNGKVLVQDVETHKKIKGSIFVPFHEIHKMYGGLHCSTNSFVS
;
A
#
# COMPACT_ATOMS: atom_id res chain seq x y z
N MET A 1 3.80 -57.18 -53.32
CA MET A 1 4.87 -56.58 -52.48
C MET A 1 4.36 -55.26 -51.91
N LYS A 2 3.95 -55.24 -50.62
CA LYS A 2 3.42 -54.03 -49.93
C LYS A 2 4.50 -53.56 -48.92
N SER A 3 5.07 -52.37 -49.13
CA SER A 3 6.02 -51.75 -48.21
C SER A 3 5.23 -51.03 -47.10
N SER A 4 5.47 -51.39 -45.86
CA SER A 4 4.98 -50.75 -44.69
C SER A 4 5.83 -49.57 -44.31
N GLN A 5 5.29 -48.37 -44.28
CA GLN A 5 5.96 -47.17 -43.72
C GLN A 5 5.61 -47.07 -42.25
N THR A 6 6.62 -47.18 -41.40
CA THR A 6 6.57 -46.98 -39.96
C THR A 6 6.59 -45.47 -39.66
N ARG A 7 5.51 -44.93 -39.07
CA ARG A 7 5.42 -43.59 -38.51
C ARG A 7 6.17 -43.52 -37.20
N LYS A 8 7.27 -42.77 -37.14
CA LYS A 8 7.95 -42.39 -35.90
C LYS A 8 7.16 -41.31 -35.15
N ASN A 9 6.61 -41.65 -34.00
CA ASN A 9 6.02 -40.72 -33.05
C ASN A 9 7.10 -39.85 -32.42
N LYS A 10 7.13 -38.56 -32.73
CA LYS A 10 7.90 -37.54 -31.99
C LYS A 10 7.18 -37.27 -30.63
N ARG A 11 7.71 -37.81 -29.56
CA ARG A 11 7.35 -37.40 -28.19
C ARG A 11 7.79 -35.95 -28.00
N SER A 12 6.86 -35.03 -27.84
CA SER A 12 7.12 -33.67 -27.40
C SER A 12 7.51 -33.68 -25.92
N ASN A 13 8.76 -33.34 -25.62
CA ASN A 13 9.21 -33.10 -24.26
C ASN A 13 8.59 -31.80 -23.74
N ASN A 14 7.43 -31.90 -23.10
CA ASN A 14 6.91 -30.83 -22.25
C ASN A 14 7.77 -30.73 -20.99
N LYS A 15 8.83 -29.93 -21.05
CA LYS A 15 9.52 -29.46 -19.85
C LYS A 15 8.56 -28.56 -19.06
N THR A 16 7.88 -29.14 -18.08
CA THR A 16 7.19 -28.38 -17.03
C THR A 16 8.21 -27.42 -16.38
N ARG A 17 8.10 -26.15 -16.71
CA ARG A 17 8.80 -25.07 -15.99
C ARG A 17 8.34 -25.16 -14.53
N LYS A 18 9.21 -25.66 -13.64
CA LYS A 18 9.02 -25.52 -12.20
C LYS A 18 8.85 -24.04 -11.90
N HIS A 19 7.65 -23.62 -11.57
CA HIS A 19 7.40 -22.29 -11.01
C HIS A 19 8.25 -22.19 -9.74
N LYS A 20 9.33 -21.40 -9.81
CA LYS A 20 9.99 -20.91 -8.60
C LYS A 20 8.93 -20.15 -7.83
N THR A 21 8.53 -20.64 -6.66
CA THR A 21 7.74 -19.88 -5.69
C THR A 21 8.55 -18.63 -5.35
N LEU A 22 8.21 -17.53 -5.99
CA LEU A 22 8.80 -16.24 -5.68
C LEU A 22 8.31 -15.86 -4.27
N LYS A 23 9.25 -15.66 -3.36
CA LYS A 23 8.94 -15.10 -2.04
C LYS A 23 8.20 -13.77 -2.23
N PRO A 24 7.21 -13.45 -1.37
CA PRO A 24 6.57 -12.14 -1.43
C PRO A 24 7.66 -11.06 -1.40
N TYR A 25 7.50 -10.04 -2.25
CA TYR A 25 8.40 -8.90 -2.27
C TYR A 25 8.14 -8.04 -1.04
N LYS A 26 9.02 -8.12 -0.04
CA LYS A 26 8.97 -7.33 1.19
C LYS A 26 10.22 -6.45 1.26
N GLY A 27 10.08 -5.27 1.84
CA GLY A 27 11.21 -4.43 2.18
C GLY A 27 11.87 -4.92 3.45
N ASP A 28 13.19 -4.89 3.50
CA ASP A 28 13.94 -5.35 4.68
C ASP A 28 13.84 -4.38 5.85
N THR A 29 13.65 -3.08 5.56
CA THR A 29 13.65 -2.03 6.59
C THR A 29 12.42 -1.15 6.47
N ILE A 30 11.64 -1.10 7.54
CA ILE A 30 10.49 -0.19 7.67
C ILE A 30 11.02 1.23 7.94
N ILE A 31 10.46 2.21 7.25
CA ILE A 31 10.59 3.63 7.62
C ILE A 31 9.34 4.09 8.35
N MET A 32 9.56 4.92 9.36
CA MET A 32 8.51 5.58 10.12
C MET A 32 8.95 6.96 10.54
N PHE A 33 8.01 7.82 10.88
CA PHE A 33 8.27 9.16 11.38
C PHE A 33 7.62 9.33 12.75
N LYS A 34 8.42 9.71 13.75
CA LYS A 34 7.91 9.98 15.09
C LYS A 34 6.95 11.17 15.07
N PRO A 35 5.76 11.09 15.71
CA PRO A 35 4.88 12.23 15.86
C PRO A 35 5.64 13.47 16.35
N ASN A 36 5.64 14.55 15.56
CA ASN A 36 6.30 15.79 15.92
C ASN A 36 5.36 16.64 16.78
N ARG A 37 5.75 16.92 18.03
CA ARG A 37 4.95 17.66 19.01
C ARG A 37 4.48 19.00 18.45
N LYS A 38 5.43 19.86 18.03
CA LYS A 38 5.14 21.21 17.55
C LYS A 38 4.24 21.19 16.32
N ALA A 39 4.48 20.25 15.39
CA ALA A 39 3.64 20.09 14.19
C ALA A 39 2.19 19.73 14.54
N ILE A 40 1.98 18.81 15.49
CA ILE A 40 0.64 18.41 15.92
C ILE A 40 -0.05 19.55 16.70
N GLU A 41 0.66 20.28 17.54
CA GLU A 41 0.13 21.45 18.26
C GLU A 41 -0.34 22.54 17.27
N ILE A 42 0.41 22.80 16.21
CA ILE A 42 0.00 23.71 15.12
C ILE A 42 -1.25 23.15 14.40
N ALA A 43 -1.23 21.86 14.04
CA ALA A 43 -2.36 21.23 13.35
C ALA A 43 -3.64 21.19 14.19
N ASN A 44 -3.52 21.09 15.51
CA ASN A 44 -4.66 21.15 16.43
C ASN A 44 -5.37 22.52 16.47
N GLN A 45 -4.73 23.58 15.96
CA GLN A 45 -5.37 24.90 15.83
C GLN A 45 -6.31 24.98 14.63
N ASP A 46 -6.01 24.20 13.56
CA ASP A 46 -6.85 24.10 12.35
C ASP A 46 -6.79 22.69 11.79
N VAL A 47 -7.60 21.79 12.36
CA VAL A 47 -7.63 20.37 11.98
C VAL A 47 -8.02 20.14 10.52
N VAL A 48 -8.85 21.01 9.95
CA VAL A 48 -9.30 20.89 8.55
C VAL A 48 -8.15 21.19 7.60
N LYS A 49 -7.43 22.29 7.82
CA LYS A 49 -6.27 22.70 7.01
C LYS A 49 -5.20 21.60 6.97
N TYR A 50 -4.96 20.94 8.09
CA TYR A 50 -3.94 19.89 8.22
C TYR A 50 -4.48 18.48 8.01
N LEU A 51 -5.72 18.33 7.52
CA LEU A 51 -6.34 17.03 7.23
C LEU A 51 -6.41 16.11 8.45
N PHE A 52 -6.65 16.67 9.64
CA PHE A 52 -6.92 15.89 10.85
C PHE A 52 -8.42 15.71 11.03
N ARG A 53 -8.83 14.58 11.56
CA ARG A 53 -10.21 14.26 11.89
C ARG A 53 -10.71 15.07 13.08
N GLU A 54 -9.85 15.20 14.10
CA GLU A 54 -10.13 15.87 15.35
C GLU A 54 -8.82 16.23 16.05
N LYS A 55 -8.89 17.02 17.14
CA LYS A 55 -7.72 17.37 17.94
C LYS A 55 -7.07 16.13 18.55
N VAL A 56 -5.75 16.09 18.47
CA VAL A 56 -4.90 14.97 18.92
C VAL A 56 -4.28 15.28 20.26
N ASN A 57 -4.35 14.34 21.20
CA ASN A 57 -3.53 14.38 22.40
C ASN A 57 -2.10 13.95 22.05
N VAL A 58 -1.20 14.89 22.03
CA VAL A 58 0.19 14.71 21.55
C VAL A 58 0.93 13.64 22.36
N ASP A 59 0.78 13.66 23.69
CA ASP A 59 1.47 12.71 24.57
C ASP A 59 0.98 11.29 24.35
N LYS A 60 -0.34 11.10 24.20
CA LYS A 60 -0.92 9.79 23.86
C LYS A 60 -0.46 9.31 22.49
N ALA A 61 -0.44 10.18 21.47
CA ALA A 61 0.05 9.81 20.13
C ALA A 61 1.52 9.38 20.14
N ILE A 62 2.38 10.14 20.84
CA ILE A 62 3.80 9.79 21.01
C ILE A 62 3.94 8.45 21.76
N LYS A 63 3.18 8.23 22.84
CA LYS A 63 3.21 6.98 23.61
C LYS A 63 2.79 5.78 22.76
N GLN A 64 1.71 5.92 21.97
CA GLN A 64 1.26 4.86 21.05
C GLN A 64 2.30 4.54 19.98
N HIS A 65 2.90 5.54 19.39
CA HIS A 65 3.98 5.34 18.42
C HIS A 65 5.23 4.68 19.05
N GLN A 66 5.59 5.03 20.29
CA GLN A 66 6.67 4.35 21.03
C GLN A 66 6.33 2.87 21.30
N GLY A 67 5.10 2.57 21.69
CA GLY A 67 4.61 1.18 21.86
C GLY A 67 4.70 0.40 20.54
N PHE A 68 4.33 1.01 19.43
CA PHE A 68 4.49 0.41 18.11
C PHE A 68 5.96 0.09 17.78
N LYS A 69 6.88 1.02 18.02
CA LYS A 69 8.34 0.78 17.85
C LYS A 69 8.84 -0.38 18.71
N GLN A 70 8.34 -0.51 19.94
CA GLN A 70 8.70 -1.63 20.83
C GLN A 70 8.22 -2.97 20.25
N ILE A 71 6.98 -3.03 19.72
CA ILE A 71 6.45 -4.23 19.07
C ILE A 71 7.32 -4.62 17.87
N LEU A 72 7.69 -3.67 17.00
CA LEU A 72 8.59 -3.95 15.88
C LEU A 72 9.92 -4.55 16.33
N LYS A 73 10.54 -3.99 17.39
CA LYS A 73 11.78 -4.54 18.00
C LYS A 73 11.58 -5.98 18.50
N GLN A 74 10.50 -6.23 19.25
CA GLN A 74 10.17 -7.55 19.78
C GLN A 74 9.96 -8.60 18.68
N GLN A 75 9.46 -8.16 17.53
CA GLN A 75 9.26 -9.02 16.35
C GLN A 75 10.51 -9.16 15.47
N GLY A 76 11.63 -8.55 15.84
CA GLY A 76 12.87 -8.58 15.07
C GLY A 76 12.80 -7.79 13.76
N GLN A 77 11.80 -6.92 13.60
CA GLN A 77 11.63 -6.14 12.38
C GLN A 77 12.60 -4.94 12.39
N LYS A 78 13.41 -4.84 11.33
CA LYS A 78 14.26 -3.67 11.12
C LYS A 78 13.42 -2.44 10.81
N PHE A 79 13.74 -1.30 11.41
CA PHE A 79 13.09 -0.04 11.10
C PHE A 79 14.03 1.16 11.33
N VAL A 80 13.73 2.26 10.65
CA VAL A 80 14.41 3.56 10.79
C VAL A 80 13.36 4.62 11.09
N ASP A 81 13.63 5.42 12.12
CA ASP A 81 12.86 6.62 12.41
C ASP A 81 13.48 7.80 11.64
N ILE A 82 12.80 8.20 10.56
CA ILE A 82 13.33 9.25 9.68
C ILE A 82 13.29 10.66 10.27
N SER A 83 12.69 10.85 11.45
CA SER A 83 12.69 12.13 12.14
C SER A 83 14.10 12.63 12.46
N GLU A 84 15.07 11.72 12.60
CA GLU A 84 16.49 12.03 12.86
C GLU A 84 17.21 12.60 11.62
N TYR A 85 16.62 12.45 10.43
CA TYR A 85 17.20 12.85 9.15
C TYR A 85 16.56 14.11 8.56
N ILE A 86 15.57 14.68 9.25
CA ILE A 86 14.92 15.94 8.85
C ILE A 86 15.92 17.08 8.95
N ALA A 87 15.92 17.97 7.96
CA ALA A 87 16.72 19.18 8.00
C ALA A 87 16.25 20.08 9.16
N LYS A 88 17.21 20.67 9.90
CA LYS A 88 16.91 21.44 11.12
C LYS A 88 16.05 22.69 10.87
N ASP A 89 16.11 23.22 9.67
CA ASP A 89 15.38 24.40 9.19
C ASP A 89 14.01 24.06 8.58
N THR A 90 13.64 22.76 8.53
CA THR A 90 12.32 22.37 8.02
C THR A 90 11.22 22.94 8.90
N PRO A 91 10.28 23.74 8.34
CA PRO A 91 9.16 24.29 9.09
C PRO A 91 8.28 23.20 9.72
N SER A 92 7.94 23.38 11.00
CA SER A 92 7.16 22.35 11.74
C SER A 92 5.79 22.06 11.11
N GLU A 93 5.14 23.06 10.53
CA GLU A 93 3.85 22.91 9.83
C GLU A 93 3.91 21.96 8.64
N GLN A 94 5.08 21.81 8.00
CA GLN A 94 5.30 20.86 6.90
C GLN A 94 5.42 19.41 7.41
N LEU A 95 5.60 19.20 8.70
CA LEU A 95 5.78 17.89 9.30
C LEU A 95 4.49 17.27 9.83
N ALA A 96 3.37 17.99 9.83
CA ALA A 96 2.13 17.58 10.47
C ALA A 96 1.60 16.23 9.94
N ASN A 97 1.68 16.01 8.62
CA ASN A 97 1.22 14.80 7.95
C ASN A 97 2.34 13.78 7.64
N LEU A 98 3.60 14.12 7.90
CA LEU A 98 4.75 13.26 7.55
C LEU A 98 4.78 11.97 8.39
N LEU A 99 4.00 11.90 9.49
CA LEU A 99 3.72 10.65 10.20
C LEU A 99 3.27 9.55 9.24
N TYR A 100 2.54 9.89 8.19
CA TYR A 100 2.10 8.96 7.15
C TYR A 100 3.13 8.85 6.04
N THR A 101 4.23 8.18 6.37
CA THR A 101 5.37 7.94 5.47
C THR A 101 5.02 7.07 4.27
N ARG A 102 3.84 6.45 4.27
CA ARG A 102 3.36 5.61 3.18
C ARG A 102 3.18 6.37 1.88
N ASP A 103 2.62 7.57 1.93
CA ASP A 103 2.04 8.21 0.76
C ASP A 103 3.03 8.88 -0.20
N PRO A 104 4.17 9.46 0.24
CA PRO A 104 5.05 10.21 -0.66
C PRO A 104 5.73 9.38 -1.75
N PHE A 105 5.77 8.06 -1.62
CA PHE A 105 6.36 7.18 -2.64
C PHE A 105 5.79 5.77 -2.59
N ILE A 106 5.93 5.05 -3.71
CA ILE A 106 5.74 3.60 -3.76
C ILE A 106 7.09 2.91 -3.94
N ARG A 107 7.24 1.77 -3.30
CA ARG A 107 8.37 0.88 -3.50
C ARG A 107 7.97 -0.25 -4.45
N THR A 108 8.67 -0.36 -5.56
CA THR A 108 8.50 -1.43 -6.53
C THR A 108 9.73 -2.35 -6.54
N PRO A 109 9.65 -3.56 -7.10
CA PRO A 109 10.83 -4.42 -7.33
C PRO A 109 11.97 -3.75 -8.11
N LYS A 110 11.69 -2.67 -8.84
CA LYS A 110 12.68 -1.94 -9.65
C LYS A 110 13.32 -0.76 -8.91
N GLY A 111 12.69 -0.27 -7.85
CA GLY A 111 13.14 0.91 -7.09
C GLY A 111 11.97 1.77 -6.64
N LEU A 112 12.29 2.98 -6.20
CA LEU A 112 11.32 3.92 -5.67
C LEU A 112 10.72 4.79 -6.78
N VAL A 113 9.40 4.93 -6.76
CA VAL A 113 8.67 5.91 -7.57
C VAL A 113 8.15 6.97 -6.60
N LEU A 114 8.65 8.20 -6.72
CA LEU A 114 8.16 9.33 -5.94
C LEU A 114 6.80 9.77 -6.46
N GLY A 115 5.84 9.83 -5.55
CA GLY A 115 4.48 10.26 -5.83
C GLY A 115 4.36 11.75 -6.09
N ASN A 116 3.15 12.19 -6.37
CA ASN A 116 2.77 13.60 -6.42
C ASN A 116 1.47 13.75 -5.65
N MET A 117 1.60 14.27 -4.43
CA MET A 117 0.51 14.41 -3.48
C MET A 117 -0.62 15.28 -4.06
N LYS A 118 -1.86 14.85 -3.87
CA LYS A 118 -3.03 15.62 -4.33
C LYS A 118 -3.26 16.86 -3.47
N GLU A 119 -3.17 16.70 -2.14
CA GLU A 119 -3.49 17.76 -1.20
C GLU A 119 -2.33 18.76 -1.04
N PRO A 120 -2.63 20.09 -1.12
CA PRO A 120 -1.59 21.12 -0.95
C PRO A 120 -0.82 21.02 0.36
N ALA A 121 -1.49 20.67 1.46
CA ALA A 121 -0.89 20.51 2.79
C ALA A 121 0.21 19.44 2.84
N ARG A 122 0.27 18.53 1.84
CA ARG A 122 1.23 17.42 1.79
C ARG A 122 2.25 17.52 0.65
N LYS A 123 2.28 18.61 -0.09
CA LYS A 123 3.21 18.76 -1.24
C LYS A 123 4.67 18.65 -0.85
N HIS A 124 5.03 19.13 0.35
CA HIS A 124 6.39 19.09 0.86
C HIS A 124 6.86 17.68 1.29
N ASP A 125 5.93 16.77 1.57
CA ASP A 125 6.24 15.41 2.00
C ASP A 125 7.18 14.71 1.00
N ARG A 126 6.93 14.88 -0.31
CA ARG A 126 7.75 14.27 -1.36
C ARG A 126 9.19 14.75 -1.35
N GLU A 127 9.40 16.06 -1.20
CA GLU A 127 10.75 16.68 -1.22
C GLU A 127 11.57 16.25 -0.01
N ILE A 128 10.93 16.22 1.16
CA ILE A 128 11.55 15.75 2.41
C ILE A 128 11.94 14.28 2.27
N ILE A 129 11.04 13.44 1.82
CA ILE A 129 11.30 12.00 1.62
C ILE A 129 12.37 11.77 0.55
N GLU A 130 12.35 12.51 -0.57
CA GLU A 130 13.38 12.41 -1.60
C GLU A 130 14.77 12.67 -1.03
N ALA A 131 14.91 13.74 -0.25
CA ALA A 131 16.20 14.10 0.37
C ALA A 131 16.70 12.98 1.31
N ILE A 132 15.78 12.37 2.09
CA ILE A 132 16.12 11.28 2.99
C ILE A 132 16.48 9.99 2.22
N MET A 133 15.70 9.62 1.18
CA MET A 133 15.97 8.42 0.38
C MET A 133 17.30 8.52 -0.37
N LYS A 134 17.71 9.72 -0.80
CA LYS A 134 19.04 9.97 -1.36
C LYS A 134 20.16 9.73 -0.33
N LYS A 135 19.97 10.16 0.93
CA LYS A 135 20.93 9.86 2.03
C LYS A 135 21.06 8.35 2.28
N PHE A 136 19.99 7.59 2.06
CA PHE A 136 19.99 6.13 2.17
C PHE A 136 20.41 5.42 0.87
N HIS A 137 20.87 6.14 -0.13
CA HIS A 137 21.30 5.63 -1.44
C HIS A 137 20.24 4.77 -2.13
N GLN A 138 18.96 5.08 -1.90
CA GLN A 138 17.87 4.31 -2.51
C GLN A 138 17.66 4.70 -3.99
N PRO A 139 17.46 3.71 -4.89
CA PRO A 139 17.30 4.00 -6.31
C PRO A 139 15.93 4.64 -6.58
N ILE A 140 15.91 5.94 -6.86
CA ILE A 140 14.73 6.66 -7.31
C ILE A 140 14.66 6.52 -8.84
N ILE A 141 13.74 5.70 -9.33
CA ILE A 141 13.62 5.34 -10.75
C ILE A 141 12.64 6.23 -11.51
N TYR A 142 11.75 6.93 -10.81
CA TYR A 142 10.78 7.85 -11.41
C TYR A 142 10.26 8.86 -10.40
N LYS A 143 9.88 10.03 -10.91
CA LYS A 143 9.16 11.07 -10.16
C LYS A 143 7.90 11.44 -10.94
N CYS A 144 6.75 11.31 -10.31
CA CYS A 144 5.47 11.68 -10.93
C CYS A 144 5.42 13.17 -11.27
N ASN A 145 4.90 13.50 -12.46
CA ASN A 145 4.68 14.87 -12.93
C ASN A 145 3.41 15.49 -12.30
N GLU A 146 3.12 16.74 -12.65
CA GLU A 146 2.00 17.47 -12.05
C GLU A 146 0.63 16.84 -12.31
N ASP A 147 0.42 16.27 -13.50
CA ASP A 147 -0.81 15.59 -13.90
C ASP A 147 -0.90 14.14 -13.41
N GLU A 148 0.20 13.58 -12.89
CA GLU A 148 0.33 12.22 -12.39
C GLU A 148 0.19 12.20 -10.87
N LYS A 149 -1.04 12.07 -10.34
CA LYS A 149 -1.27 11.93 -8.91
C LYS A 149 -1.05 10.50 -8.48
N LEU A 150 -0.17 10.30 -7.49
CA LEU A 150 0.17 8.98 -6.92
C LEU A 150 0.47 9.14 -5.45
N GLU A 151 -0.26 8.40 -4.61
CA GLU A 151 -0.03 8.30 -3.17
C GLU A 151 0.13 6.82 -2.79
N GLY A 152 1.10 6.52 -1.94
CA GLY A 152 1.50 5.14 -1.65
C GLY A 152 0.48 4.30 -0.90
N GLY A 153 -0.50 4.93 -0.22
CA GLY A 153 -1.64 4.23 0.38
C GLY A 153 -2.55 3.53 -0.64
N ASP A 154 -2.46 3.93 -1.91
CA ASP A 154 -3.15 3.26 -3.02
C ASP A 154 -2.38 2.07 -3.60
N TYR A 155 -1.11 1.86 -3.18
CA TYR A 155 -0.26 0.83 -3.75
C TYR A 155 0.04 -0.29 -2.76
N LEU A 156 -0.29 -1.52 -3.17
CA LEU A 156 -0.09 -2.74 -2.39
C LEU A 156 0.54 -3.83 -3.26
N ILE A 157 1.39 -4.66 -2.67
CA ILE A 157 1.97 -5.83 -3.34
C ILE A 157 1.58 -7.08 -2.58
N ASN A 158 1.15 -8.11 -3.30
CA ASN A 158 0.99 -9.45 -2.76
C ASN A 158 1.56 -10.48 -3.74
N CYS A 159 2.51 -11.27 -3.27
CA CYS A 159 3.25 -12.21 -4.12
C CYS A 159 3.85 -11.48 -5.34
N ASN A 160 3.48 -11.84 -6.55
CA ASN A 160 3.97 -11.23 -7.79
C ASN A 160 2.92 -10.33 -8.47
N THR A 161 2.01 -9.76 -7.68
CA THR A 161 0.92 -8.89 -8.15
C THR A 161 0.97 -7.55 -7.43
N SER A 162 1.04 -6.47 -8.17
CA SER A 162 0.82 -5.11 -7.68
C SER A 162 -0.66 -4.74 -7.81
N PHE A 163 -1.21 -4.13 -6.77
CA PHE A 163 -2.54 -3.52 -6.77
C PHE A 163 -2.36 -2.00 -6.68
N LEU A 164 -3.00 -1.26 -7.56
CA LEU A 164 -3.03 0.20 -7.50
C LEU A 164 -4.46 0.70 -7.52
N GLY A 165 -4.88 1.37 -6.45
CA GLY A 165 -6.11 2.13 -6.38
C GLY A 165 -6.01 3.41 -7.19
N THR A 166 -7.09 3.79 -7.87
CA THR A 166 -7.23 5.11 -8.48
C THR A 166 -8.59 5.72 -8.10
N GLY A 167 -8.65 7.03 -8.02
CA GLY A 167 -9.89 7.74 -7.67
C GLY A 167 -9.62 8.98 -6.82
N ALA A 168 -9.71 8.86 -5.50
CA ALA A 168 -9.65 10.02 -4.61
C ALA A 168 -8.27 10.69 -4.58
N ARG A 169 -7.20 9.92 -4.54
CA ARG A 169 -5.81 10.43 -4.37
C ARG A 169 -4.90 10.11 -5.54
N SER A 170 -4.86 8.87 -5.99
CA SER A 170 -4.10 8.49 -7.19
C SER A 170 -5.00 8.52 -8.42
N ASN A 171 -4.41 8.80 -9.59
CA ASN A 171 -5.17 8.89 -10.83
C ASN A 171 -4.71 7.92 -11.91
N MET A 172 -5.54 7.79 -12.95
CA MET A 172 -5.28 6.89 -14.06
C MET A 172 -4.08 7.35 -14.92
N ASN A 173 -3.70 8.64 -14.90
CA ASN A 173 -2.53 9.13 -15.62
C ASN A 173 -1.26 8.53 -15.03
N ALA A 174 -1.08 8.60 -13.72
CA ALA A 174 0.04 7.95 -13.03
C ALA A 174 0.04 6.43 -13.29
N ALA A 175 -1.10 5.76 -13.12
CA ALA A 175 -1.22 4.33 -13.36
C ALA A 175 -0.77 3.92 -14.77
N LYS A 176 -1.26 4.59 -15.81
CA LYS A 176 -0.91 4.32 -17.21
C LYS A 176 0.55 4.64 -17.52
N LYS A 177 1.09 5.70 -16.94
CA LYS A 177 2.50 6.06 -17.11
C LYS A 177 3.43 4.97 -16.59
N LEU A 178 3.17 4.48 -15.36
CA LEU A 178 3.97 3.43 -14.75
C LEU A 178 3.84 2.09 -15.52
N LEU A 179 2.65 1.75 -16.03
CA LEU A 179 2.43 0.59 -16.90
C LEU A 179 3.25 0.70 -18.19
N LYS A 180 3.20 1.86 -18.86
CA LYS A 180 3.93 2.12 -20.12
C LYS A 180 5.44 2.02 -19.93
N LEU A 181 5.96 2.50 -18.81
CA LEU A 181 7.40 2.48 -18.49
C LEU A 181 7.82 1.16 -17.81
N GLY A 182 6.89 0.24 -17.55
CA GLY A 182 7.20 -1.05 -16.92
C GLY A 182 7.70 -0.94 -15.47
N LEU A 183 7.34 0.11 -14.74
CA LEU A 183 7.96 0.45 -13.45
C LEU A 183 7.44 -0.35 -12.27
N TYR A 184 6.32 -1.05 -12.39
CA TYR A 184 5.81 -1.88 -11.29
C TYR A 184 6.72 -3.08 -10.96
N GLY A 185 7.35 -3.69 -11.95
CA GLY A 185 8.31 -4.78 -11.77
C GLY A 185 7.72 -6.13 -11.34
N THR A 186 6.43 -6.23 -11.09
CA THR A 186 5.70 -7.46 -10.80
C THR A 186 5.18 -8.09 -12.09
N GLU A 187 4.85 -9.40 -12.06
CA GLU A 187 4.28 -10.09 -13.22
C GLU A 187 2.91 -9.55 -13.62
N LYS A 188 2.11 -9.19 -12.60
CA LYS A 188 0.76 -8.66 -12.77
C LYS A 188 0.59 -7.31 -12.09
N VAL A 189 -0.20 -6.45 -12.71
CA VAL A 189 -0.67 -5.19 -12.13
C VAL A 189 -2.17 -5.14 -12.24
N VAL A 190 -2.84 -4.87 -11.13
CA VAL A 190 -4.30 -4.72 -11.05
C VAL A 190 -4.61 -3.27 -10.74
N ILE A 191 -5.20 -2.57 -11.69
CA ILE A 191 -5.69 -1.21 -11.47
C ILE A 191 -7.13 -1.30 -10.95
N ILE A 192 -7.36 -0.73 -9.77
CA ILE A 192 -8.64 -0.74 -9.07
C ILE A 192 -9.20 0.67 -9.08
N PHE A 193 -10.46 0.82 -9.48
CA PHE A 193 -11.10 2.14 -9.57
C PHE A 193 -12.55 2.08 -9.10
N PRO A 194 -13.07 3.16 -8.50
CA PRO A 194 -14.45 3.24 -8.05
C PRO A 194 -15.42 3.39 -9.23
N VAL A 195 -16.62 2.85 -9.08
CA VAL A 195 -17.72 3.08 -10.04
C VAL A 195 -18.28 4.51 -9.90
N LYS A 196 -18.30 5.01 -8.65
CA LYS A 196 -18.67 6.40 -8.33
C LYS A 196 -17.50 7.07 -7.60
N PRO A 197 -17.30 8.39 -7.74
CA PRO A 197 -16.29 9.10 -6.99
C PRO A 197 -16.35 8.82 -5.48
N GLU A 198 -15.19 8.66 -4.84
CA GLU A 198 -15.10 8.52 -3.39
C GLU A 198 -14.71 9.86 -2.77
N GLU A 199 -15.52 10.34 -1.85
CA GLU A 199 -15.34 11.64 -1.20
C GLU A 199 -14.98 11.52 0.28
N SER A 200 -15.14 10.32 0.85
CA SER A 200 -14.91 10.11 2.28
C SER A 200 -13.44 10.02 2.61
N MET A 201 -13.00 10.83 3.58
CA MET A 201 -11.64 10.80 4.14
C MET A 201 -11.27 9.45 4.77
N TYR A 202 -12.25 8.63 5.15
CA TYR A 202 -12.02 7.28 5.69
C TYR A 202 -11.66 6.24 4.61
N ARG A 203 -11.83 6.58 3.33
CA ARG A 203 -11.65 5.66 2.20
C ARG A 203 -10.85 6.28 1.06
N ILE A 204 -10.00 7.25 1.40
CA ILE A 204 -9.20 8.00 0.42
C ILE A 204 -8.20 7.15 -0.34
N HIS A 205 -7.70 6.08 0.29
CA HIS A 205 -6.73 5.17 -0.29
C HIS A 205 -7.25 3.72 -0.31
N LEU A 206 -6.62 2.89 -1.13
CA LEU A 206 -6.94 1.48 -1.23
C LEU A 206 -6.70 0.75 0.09
N ASP A 207 -5.62 1.05 0.82
CA ASP A 207 -5.27 0.44 2.10
C ASP A 207 -6.24 0.75 3.25
N CYS A 208 -7.16 1.70 3.05
CA CYS A 208 -8.25 1.97 3.98
C CYS A 208 -9.41 0.96 3.88
N ILE A 209 -9.54 0.27 2.74
CA ILE A 209 -10.67 -0.61 2.42
C ILE A 209 -10.26 -2.03 2.02
N PHE A 210 -8.98 -2.24 1.72
CA PHE A 210 -8.43 -3.52 1.29
C PHE A 210 -6.95 -3.60 1.63
N SER A 211 -6.51 -4.73 2.18
CA SER A 211 -5.09 -5.07 2.31
C SER A 211 -4.87 -6.55 2.14
N PRO A 212 -4.02 -6.96 1.21
CA PRO A 212 -3.58 -8.34 1.09
C PRO A 212 -2.48 -8.65 2.10
N PHE A 213 -2.41 -9.90 2.55
CA PHE A 213 -1.34 -10.41 3.41
C PHE A 213 -1.11 -11.91 3.17
N GLY A 214 0.01 -12.44 3.66
CA GLY A 214 0.40 -13.82 3.38
C GLY A 214 0.38 -14.13 1.88
N CYS A 215 0.08 -15.37 1.54
CA CYS A 215 -0.12 -15.75 0.14
C CYS A 215 -1.63 -15.89 -0.13
N LYS A 216 -2.18 -14.97 -0.95
CA LYS A 216 -3.59 -15.01 -1.37
C LYS A 216 -4.60 -14.89 -0.22
N GLN A 217 -4.29 -14.15 0.83
CA GLN A 217 -5.24 -13.73 1.84
C GLN A 217 -5.46 -12.21 1.75
N CYS A 218 -6.62 -11.74 2.14
CA CYS A 218 -6.87 -10.30 2.25
C CYS A 218 -7.97 -10.00 3.27
N VAL A 219 -7.86 -8.81 3.87
CA VAL A 219 -8.98 -8.16 4.54
C VAL A 219 -9.63 -7.16 3.60
N ILE A 220 -10.93 -7.02 3.66
CA ILE A 220 -11.67 -6.09 2.83
C ILE A 220 -12.91 -5.58 3.57
N TRP A 221 -13.25 -4.30 3.36
CA TRP A 221 -14.50 -3.74 3.84
C TRP A 221 -15.71 -4.48 3.22
N ASP A 222 -16.65 -4.95 4.05
CA ASP A 222 -17.76 -5.81 3.64
C ASP A 222 -18.69 -5.16 2.61
N ASP A 223 -18.89 -3.85 2.68
CA ASP A 223 -19.74 -3.12 1.72
C ASP A 223 -19.29 -3.28 0.26
N LEU A 224 -17.98 -3.47 0.03
CA LEU A 224 -17.46 -3.74 -1.32
C LEU A 224 -17.93 -5.08 -1.88
N THR A 225 -18.38 -6.00 -1.02
CA THR A 225 -18.87 -7.33 -1.42
C THR A 225 -20.35 -7.32 -1.84
N HIS A 226 -21.09 -6.29 -1.48
CA HIS A 226 -22.51 -6.17 -1.74
C HIS A 226 -22.79 -5.85 -3.22
N LYS A 227 -23.66 -6.62 -3.84
CA LYS A 227 -23.99 -6.50 -5.27
C LYS A 227 -24.45 -5.10 -5.68
N ASN A 228 -25.18 -4.41 -4.80
CA ASN A 228 -25.78 -3.09 -5.06
C ASN A 228 -25.02 -1.94 -4.36
N SER A 229 -23.84 -2.19 -3.80
CA SER A 229 -23.05 -1.13 -3.15
C SER A 229 -22.71 -0.01 -4.12
N ILE A 230 -22.87 1.23 -3.66
CA ILE A 230 -22.41 2.42 -4.39
C ILE A 230 -20.88 2.55 -4.35
N HIS A 231 -20.24 1.85 -3.40
CA HIS A 231 -18.78 1.85 -3.20
C HIS A 231 -18.05 0.77 -4.00
N LYS A 232 -18.76 0.10 -4.91
CA LYS A 232 -18.14 -0.91 -5.79
C LYS A 232 -16.83 -0.43 -6.39
N ARG A 233 -15.89 -1.37 -6.47
CA ARG A 233 -14.62 -1.20 -7.17
C ARG A 233 -14.57 -2.13 -8.37
N MET A 234 -14.06 -1.61 -9.47
CA MET A 234 -13.73 -2.39 -10.66
C MET A 234 -12.23 -2.64 -10.71
N ALA A 235 -11.84 -3.75 -11.32
CA ALA A 235 -10.46 -4.15 -11.48
C ALA A 235 -10.13 -4.43 -12.95
N ILE A 236 -8.97 -3.98 -13.40
CA ILE A 236 -8.39 -4.32 -14.71
C ILE A 236 -7.01 -4.90 -14.47
N GLU A 237 -6.76 -6.11 -14.96
CA GLU A 237 -5.45 -6.74 -14.88
C GLU A 237 -4.61 -6.42 -16.13
N TYR A 238 -3.31 -6.21 -15.87
CA TYR A 238 -2.26 -6.07 -16.88
C TYR A 238 -1.14 -7.06 -16.57
N THR A 239 -0.59 -7.70 -17.60
CA THR A 239 0.50 -8.68 -17.48
C THR A 239 1.77 -8.15 -18.13
N LEU A 240 2.89 -8.34 -17.44
CA LEU A 240 4.22 -7.96 -17.92
C LEU A 240 4.58 -8.75 -19.15
N GLN A 241 5.03 -8.06 -20.20
CA GLN A 241 5.47 -8.62 -21.46
C GLN A 241 7.00 -8.79 -21.50
N ASN A 242 7.51 -9.59 -22.43
CA ASN A 242 8.94 -9.80 -22.59
C ASN A 242 9.73 -8.52 -22.91
N ASN A 243 9.09 -7.52 -23.51
CA ASN A 243 9.68 -6.20 -23.78
C ASN A 243 9.71 -5.26 -22.56
N GLY A 244 9.28 -5.73 -21.40
CA GLY A 244 9.27 -4.95 -20.14
C GLY A 244 8.07 -4.02 -19.97
N THR A 245 7.14 -3.95 -20.92
CA THR A 245 5.90 -3.17 -20.80
C THR A 245 4.74 -4.03 -20.31
N TYR A 246 3.62 -3.41 -19.93
CA TYR A 246 2.43 -4.12 -19.50
C TYR A 246 1.33 -4.09 -20.55
N LYS A 247 0.73 -5.25 -20.82
CA LYS A 247 -0.42 -5.39 -21.70
C LYS A 247 -1.67 -5.76 -20.90
N ARG A 248 -2.78 -5.13 -21.21
CA ARG A 248 -4.08 -5.46 -20.60
C ARG A 248 -4.45 -6.91 -20.89
N SER A 249 -4.77 -7.67 -19.84
CA SER A 249 -5.05 -9.11 -19.91
C SER A 249 -6.53 -9.43 -19.99
N CYS A 250 -7.40 -8.59 -19.40
CA CYS A 250 -8.84 -8.85 -19.36
C CYS A 250 -9.67 -7.56 -19.42
N LYS A 251 -10.97 -7.69 -19.69
CA LYS A 251 -11.95 -6.62 -19.50
C LYS A 251 -12.07 -6.27 -18.02
N ALA A 252 -12.53 -5.05 -17.71
CA ALA A 252 -12.84 -4.67 -16.34
C ALA A 252 -13.91 -5.59 -15.76
N LYS A 253 -13.71 -6.07 -14.53
CA LYS A 253 -14.68 -6.86 -13.77
C LYS A 253 -14.81 -6.32 -12.35
N ASN A 254 -15.81 -6.73 -11.61
CA ASN A 254 -15.94 -6.39 -10.21
C ASN A 254 -14.69 -6.85 -9.45
N PHE A 255 -14.17 -6.04 -8.53
CA PHE A 255 -12.94 -6.33 -7.80
C PHE A 255 -13.07 -7.58 -6.90
N ILE A 256 -14.25 -7.79 -6.29
CA ILE A 256 -14.50 -9.00 -5.49
C ILE A 256 -14.46 -10.26 -6.36
N ASP A 257 -15.06 -10.19 -7.56
CA ASP A 257 -15.03 -11.32 -8.49
C ASP A 257 -13.59 -11.58 -8.96
N TYR A 258 -12.81 -10.50 -9.19
CA TYR A 258 -11.39 -10.64 -9.49
C TYR A 258 -10.64 -11.40 -8.37
N LEU A 259 -10.87 -11.05 -7.11
CA LEU A 259 -10.21 -11.70 -5.96
C LEU A 259 -10.62 -13.19 -5.87
N LYS A 260 -11.91 -13.50 -6.03
CA LYS A 260 -12.41 -14.87 -6.03
C LYS A 260 -11.81 -15.71 -7.16
N ASP A 261 -11.80 -15.20 -8.38
CA ASP A 261 -11.26 -15.88 -9.57
C ASP A 261 -9.74 -16.12 -9.45
N ASN A 262 -9.05 -15.33 -8.63
CA ASN A 262 -7.62 -15.49 -8.34
C ASN A 262 -7.35 -16.24 -7.03
N ASN A 263 -8.38 -16.92 -6.45
CA ASN A 263 -8.29 -17.75 -5.25
C ASN A 263 -7.79 -17.01 -4.00
N TYR A 264 -8.24 -15.76 -3.80
CA TYR A 264 -8.01 -15.05 -2.53
C TYR A 264 -8.96 -15.56 -1.45
N ASN A 265 -8.41 -15.86 -0.28
CA ASN A 265 -9.21 -16.02 0.94
C ASN A 265 -9.58 -14.64 1.47
N ILE A 266 -10.87 -14.31 1.40
CA ILE A 266 -11.40 -12.96 1.69
C ILE A 266 -11.96 -12.93 3.10
N ILE A 267 -11.38 -12.08 3.95
CA ILE A 267 -11.87 -11.77 5.30
C ILE A 267 -12.58 -10.40 5.23
N THR A 268 -13.89 -10.39 5.40
CA THR A 268 -14.69 -9.16 5.39
C THR A 268 -14.64 -8.45 6.74
N LEU A 269 -14.65 -7.13 6.73
CA LEU A 269 -14.67 -6.27 7.91
C LEU A 269 -15.90 -5.35 7.86
N SER A 270 -16.55 -5.17 9.01
CA SER A 270 -17.70 -4.26 9.14
C SER A 270 -17.33 -2.81 8.85
N SER A 271 -18.33 -1.98 8.57
CA SER A 271 -18.14 -0.53 8.41
C SER A 271 -17.54 0.12 9.67
N GLN A 272 -17.89 -0.37 10.85
CA GLN A 272 -17.28 0.11 12.09
C GLN A 272 -15.78 -0.22 12.14
N SER A 273 -15.40 -1.45 11.79
CA SER A 273 -14.00 -1.85 11.69
C SER A 273 -13.25 -1.02 10.62
N GLN A 274 -13.88 -0.79 9.46
CA GLN A 274 -13.29 0.06 8.41
C GLN A 274 -13.02 1.48 8.91
N HIS A 275 -13.95 2.11 9.66
CA HIS A 275 -13.75 3.42 10.28
C HIS A 275 -12.64 3.44 11.34
N ASN A 276 -12.35 2.31 11.96
CA ASN A 276 -11.25 2.10 12.89
C ASN A 276 -9.94 1.65 12.19
N TYR A 277 -9.86 1.82 10.88
CA TYR A 277 -8.70 1.39 10.07
C TYR A 277 -8.42 -0.12 10.15
N GLY A 278 -9.46 -0.95 10.26
CA GLY A 278 -9.33 -2.40 10.35
C GLY A 278 -8.65 -3.03 9.13
N ALA A 279 -8.83 -2.46 7.93
CA ALA A 279 -8.13 -2.92 6.73
C ALA A 279 -6.69 -2.41 6.62
N ASN A 280 -6.28 -1.41 7.40
CA ASN A 280 -4.95 -0.78 7.32
C ASN A 280 -3.91 -1.57 8.13
N ILE A 281 -3.74 -2.84 7.80
CA ILE A 281 -2.88 -3.81 8.50
C ILE A 281 -1.43 -3.71 8.02
N LEU A 282 -0.48 -4.14 8.85
CA LEU A 282 0.93 -4.21 8.50
C LEU A 282 1.45 -5.63 8.64
N GLU A 283 1.84 -6.27 7.55
CA GLU A 283 2.52 -7.55 7.56
C GLU A 283 4.03 -7.35 7.69
N LEU A 284 4.65 -8.05 8.65
CA LEU A 284 6.09 -8.03 8.92
C LEU A 284 6.84 -9.08 8.11
N ASP A 285 8.16 -8.99 8.04
CA ASP A 285 9.02 -9.93 7.30
C ASP A 285 8.93 -11.38 7.84
N ASN A 286 8.65 -11.54 9.13
CA ASN A 286 8.42 -12.85 9.76
C ASN A 286 7.01 -13.43 9.49
N GLY A 287 6.18 -12.74 8.71
CA GLY A 287 4.81 -13.14 8.38
C GLY A 287 3.76 -12.83 9.45
N LYS A 288 4.14 -12.21 10.58
CA LYS A 288 3.18 -11.71 11.55
C LYS A 288 2.45 -10.48 11.01
N VAL A 289 1.16 -10.38 11.33
CA VAL A 289 0.31 -9.26 10.91
C VAL A 289 0.01 -8.38 12.12
N LEU A 290 0.36 -7.11 12.04
CA LEU A 290 -0.03 -6.11 13.05
C LEU A 290 -1.36 -5.50 12.67
N VAL A 291 -2.23 -5.37 13.66
CA VAL A 291 -3.59 -4.84 13.52
C VAL A 291 -3.91 -3.86 14.64
N GLN A 292 -4.80 -2.94 14.40
CA GLN A 292 -5.18 -1.87 15.34
C GLN A 292 -6.67 -1.85 15.66
N ASP A 293 -7.44 -2.71 15.01
CA ASP A 293 -8.87 -2.87 15.21
C ASP A 293 -9.19 -4.23 15.82
N VAL A 294 -10.13 -4.23 16.76
CA VAL A 294 -10.50 -5.43 17.56
C VAL A 294 -11.15 -6.49 16.69
N GLU A 295 -12.01 -6.11 15.72
CA GLU A 295 -12.66 -7.07 14.83
C GLU A 295 -11.62 -7.76 13.94
N THR A 296 -10.71 -6.99 13.38
CA THR A 296 -9.61 -7.50 12.56
C THR A 296 -8.72 -8.45 13.35
N HIS A 297 -8.40 -8.10 14.61
CA HIS A 297 -7.61 -8.95 15.50
C HIS A 297 -8.28 -10.31 15.76
N LYS A 298 -9.59 -10.32 15.97
CA LYS A 298 -10.35 -11.56 16.15
C LYS A 298 -10.40 -12.42 14.89
N LYS A 299 -10.45 -11.80 13.71
CA LYS A 299 -10.57 -12.51 12.42
C LYS A 299 -9.24 -12.99 11.87
N ILE A 300 -8.12 -12.31 12.14
CA ILE A 300 -6.77 -12.75 11.74
C ILE A 300 -6.11 -13.46 12.92
N LYS A 301 -6.21 -14.79 12.95
CA LYS A 301 -5.60 -15.60 14.03
C LYS A 301 -4.09 -15.39 14.08
N GLY A 302 -3.55 -15.16 15.28
CA GLY A 302 -2.12 -14.93 15.51
C GLY A 302 -1.61 -13.56 15.10
N SER A 303 -2.49 -12.62 14.75
CA SER A 303 -2.14 -11.21 14.60
C SER A 303 -1.74 -10.58 15.94
N ILE A 304 -1.05 -9.47 15.89
CA ILE A 304 -0.61 -8.72 17.07
C ILE A 304 -1.36 -7.41 17.12
N PHE A 305 -2.07 -7.15 18.21
CA PHE A 305 -2.82 -5.92 18.40
C PHE A 305 -1.89 -4.76 18.81
N VAL A 306 -2.04 -3.62 18.14
CA VAL A 306 -1.28 -2.39 18.39
C VAL A 306 -2.27 -1.28 18.73
N PRO A 307 -2.27 -0.72 19.95
CA PRO A 307 -3.07 0.45 20.27
C PRO A 307 -2.66 1.66 19.42
N PHE A 308 -3.59 2.20 18.63
CA PHE A 308 -3.29 3.27 17.66
C PHE A 308 -4.38 4.34 17.54
N HIS A 309 -5.39 4.31 18.41
CA HIS A 309 -6.61 5.11 18.31
C HIS A 309 -6.37 6.63 18.38
N GLU A 310 -5.33 7.10 19.05
CA GLU A 310 -5.03 8.53 19.08
C GLU A 310 -4.43 8.99 17.73
N ILE A 311 -3.64 8.13 17.08
CA ILE A 311 -3.07 8.39 15.76
C ILE A 311 -4.15 8.35 14.67
N HIS A 312 -5.21 7.54 14.82
CA HIS A 312 -6.35 7.53 13.91
C HIS A 312 -7.03 8.90 13.75
N LYS A 313 -6.91 9.78 14.74
CA LYS A 313 -7.43 11.14 14.69
C LYS A 313 -6.78 12.01 13.61
N MET A 314 -5.66 11.59 13.06
CA MET A 314 -4.98 12.23 11.95
C MET A 314 -5.29 11.58 10.58
N TYR A 315 -6.35 10.76 10.50
CA TYR A 315 -6.78 10.02 9.29
C TYR A 315 -5.79 8.99 8.75
N GLY A 316 -5.23 8.13 9.60
CA GLY A 316 -4.42 7.00 9.15
C GLY A 316 -4.18 5.93 10.21
N GLY A 317 -3.68 4.78 9.77
CA GLY A 317 -3.40 3.63 10.60
C GLY A 317 -1.95 3.15 10.50
N LEU A 318 -1.72 1.88 10.86
CA LEU A 318 -0.38 1.28 10.90
C LEU A 318 0.29 1.25 9.53
N HIS A 319 -0.42 0.81 8.48
CA HIS A 319 0.14 0.77 7.13
C HIS A 319 0.46 2.17 6.61
N CYS A 320 -0.46 3.13 6.82
CA CYS A 320 -0.24 4.53 6.47
C CYS A 320 1.00 5.12 7.14
N SER A 321 1.26 4.74 8.42
CA SER A 321 2.39 5.28 9.21
C SER A 321 3.73 4.62 8.90
N THR A 322 3.79 3.74 7.90
CA THR A 322 4.99 2.99 7.52
C THR A 322 5.15 2.90 6.01
N ASN A 323 6.37 2.89 5.56
CA ASN A 323 6.75 2.45 4.22
C ASN A 323 8.00 1.56 4.35
N SER A 324 8.64 1.14 3.28
CA SER A 324 9.84 0.31 3.38
C SER A 324 10.81 0.54 2.23
N PHE A 325 12.06 0.17 2.45
CA PHE A 325 13.11 0.13 1.44
C PHE A 325 14.03 -1.09 1.66
N VAL A 326 14.86 -1.41 0.66
CA VAL A 326 15.88 -2.45 0.78
C VAL A 326 17.08 -1.87 1.54
N SER A 327 17.46 -2.48 2.66
CA SER A 327 18.64 -2.11 3.44
C SER A 327 19.92 -2.75 2.87
#